data_68f05ab9f605aafe3695b09a48f3d24a
#
_entry.id   68f05ab9f605aafe3695b09a48f3d24a
#
_cell.length_a   1.000
_cell.length_b   1.000
_cell.length_c   1.000
_cell.angle_alpha   90.00
_cell.angle_beta   90.00
_cell.angle_gamma   90.00
#
_symmetry.space_group_name_H-M   'P 1'
#
loop_
_entity.id
_entity.type
_entity.pdbx_description
1 polymer ?
#
loop_
_entity_poly.entity_id
_entity_poly.type
_entity_poly.pdbx_seq_one_letter_code
_entity_poly.pdbx_strand_id
1 'polypeptide(L)'
;DHMGHANPHTLAYQSRVGPVEWLKPYTEEALEQLGEAKTNDLVVVPISFVSEHIETLEEIDIEYRELATEAGVVNFRRVRALDTYPPFIEGLADLVTTSLEGPEVSLDAAAELPTKVKLYPQEKWEWGWNNSSEVWNGRLAMLGFSAFLLELISGHGPLHALGLL
;
A
#
# COMPACT_ATOMS: atom_id res chain seq x y z
N ASP A 1 -22.85 -8.07 12.00
CA ASP A 1 -23.01 -7.99 10.55
C ASP A 1 -24.05 -6.92 10.20
N HIS A 2 -23.57 -5.70 9.93
CA HIS A 2 -24.45 -4.53 9.70
C HIS A 2 -25.08 -4.52 8.30
N MET A 3 -24.56 -5.30 7.36
CA MET A 3 -25.06 -5.30 5.97
C MET A 3 -25.99 -6.47 5.66
N GLY A 4 -26.16 -7.39 6.60
CA GLY A 4 -26.97 -8.59 6.42
C GLY A 4 -26.50 -9.40 5.24
N HIS A 5 -26.05 -10.41 5.02
CA HIS A 5 -25.48 -11.21 3.90
C HIS A 5 -26.27 -11.11 2.56
N ALA A 6 -26.93 -9.98 2.32
CA ALA A 6 -27.82 -9.83 1.15
C ALA A 6 -27.06 -9.71 -0.18
N ASN A 7 -25.82 -9.20 -0.15
CA ASN A 7 -25.03 -8.98 -1.34
C ASN A 7 -23.83 -9.93 -1.39
N PRO A 8 -23.64 -10.66 -2.49
CA PRO A 8 -22.41 -11.42 -2.71
C PRO A 8 -21.21 -10.47 -2.74
N HIS A 9 -20.09 -10.93 -2.21
CA HIS A 9 -18.85 -10.17 -2.21
C HIS A 9 -17.67 -11.08 -2.53
N THR A 10 -16.67 -10.50 -3.14
CA THR A 10 -15.40 -11.16 -3.43
C THR A 10 -14.25 -10.26 -3.02
N LEU A 11 -13.12 -10.85 -2.71
CA LEU A 11 -11.87 -10.15 -2.41
C LEU A 11 -10.99 -10.19 -3.65
N ALA A 12 -10.38 -9.07 -3.99
CA ALA A 12 -9.37 -8.98 -5.04
C ALA A 12 -8.21 -8.10 -4.57
N TYR A 13 -7.06 -8.24 -5.22
CA TYR A 13 -5.84 -7.56 -4.84
C TYR A 13 -5.34 -6.70 -5.98
N GLN A 14 -5.11 -5.43 -5.67
CA GLN A 14 -4.60 -4.41 -6.57
C GLN A 14 -3.10 -4.21 -6.41
N SER A 15 -2.52 -3.31 -7.20
CA SER A 15 -1.14 -2.83 -7.06
C SER A 15 -0.07 -3.91 -7.27
N ARG A 16 -0.27 -4.79 -8.25
CA ARG A 16 0.77 -5.70 -8.70
C ARG A 16 1.90 -4.89 -9.35
N VAL A 17 3.12 -5.01 -8.82
CA VAL A 17 4.30 -4.34 -9.36
C VAL A 17 5.37 -5.37 -9.78
N GLY A 18 5.83 -5.24 -11.02
CA GLY A 18 6.95 -6.02 -11.52
C GLY A 18 6.62 -7.49 -11.84
N PRO A 19 7.66 -8.33 -12.08
CA PRO A 19 7.49 -9.70 -12.56
C PRO A 19 7.18 -10.71 -11.46
N VAL A 20 7.16 -10.29 -10.19
CA VAL A 20 6.92 -11.18 -9.06
C VAL A 20 5.43 -11.48 -8.95
N GLU A 21 5.09 -12.72 -8.62
CA GLU A 21 3.71 -13.11 -8.35
C GLU A 21 3.18 -12.38 -7.13
N TRP A 22 2.00 -11.74 -7.29
CA TRP A 22 1.31 -11.00 -6.25
C TRP A 22 0.17 -11.83 -5.63
N LEU A 23 -0.49 -11.28 -4.62
CA LEU A 23 -1.68 -11.89 -4.04
C LEU A 23 -2.80 -11.99 -5.09
N LYS A 24 -3.54 -13.08 -5.09
CA LYS A 24 -4.63 -13.37 -6.03
C LYS A 24 -5.98 -13.53 -5.32
N PRO A 25 -7.09 -13.33 -6.04
CA PRO A 25 -7.20 -12.96 -7.47
C PRO A 25 -6.78 -11.50 -7.71
N TYR A 26 -6.27 -11.19 -8.90
CA TYR A 26 -6.01 -9.82 -9.31
C TYR A 26 -7.33 -9.08 -9.54
N THR A 27 -7.33 -7.77 -9.34
CA THR A 27 -8.54 -6.96 -9.52
C THR A 27 -9.05 -7.03 -10.96
N GLU A 28 -8.17 -6.98 -11.95
CA GLU A 28 -8.49 -7.12 -13.36
C GLU A 28 -9.22 -8.45 -13.64
N GLU A 29 -8.62 -9.57 -13.21
CA GLU A 29 -9.20 -10.90 -13.39
C GLU A 29 -10.59 -11.03 -12.71
N ALA A 30 -10.74 -10.42 -11.53
CA ALA A 30 -12.02 -10.43 -10.82
C ALA A 30 -13.09 -9.60 -11.54
N LEU A 31 -12.72 -8.46 -12.14
CA LEU A 31 -13.64 -7.63 -12.93
C LEU A 31 -14.10 -8.35 -14.19
N GLU A 32 -13.19 -8.98 -14.92
CA GLU A 32 -13.51 -9.78 -16.09
C GLU A 32 -14.47 -10.92 -15.76
N GLN A 33 -14.18 -11.70 -14.71
CA GLN A 33 -15.05 -12.81 -14.25
C GLN A 33 -16.46 -12.33 -13.84
N LEU A 34 -16.54 -11.17 -13.17
CA LEU A 34 -17.83 -10.58 -12.79
C LEU A 34 -18.62 -10.12 -14.01
N GLY A 35 -17.95 -9.56 -15.02
CA GLY A 35 -18.58 -9.20 -16.30
C GLY A 35 -19.11 -10.44 -17.06
N GLU A 36 -18.28 -11.48 -17.17
CA GLU A 36 -18.69 -12.77 -17.78
C GLU A 36 -19.89 -13.42 -17.06
N ALA A 37 -19.94 -13.27 -15.71
CA ALA A 37 -21.06 -13.71 -14.89
C ALA A 37 -22.31 -12.82 -15.05
N LYS A 38 -22.26 -11.79 -15.91
CA LYS A 38 -23.35 -10.83 -16.17
C LYS A 38 -23.76 -10.05 -14.91
N THR A 39 -22.80 -9.65 -14.11
CA THR A 39 -23.02 -8.77 -12.97
C THR A 39 -23.37 -7.38 -13.49
N ASN A 40 -24.60 -6.93 -13.26
CA ASN A 40 -25.04 -5.59 -13.72
C ASN A 40 -24.52 -4.48 -12.82
N ASP A 41 -24.57 -4.68 -11.52
CA ASP A 41 -24.28 -3.67 -10.51
C ASP A 41 -23.07 -4.09 -9.68
N LEU A 42 -22.01 -3.31 -9.70
CA LEU A 42 -20.77 -3.59 -8.98
C LEU A 42 -20.37 -2.38 -8.14
N VAL A 43 -20.10 -2.62 -6.85
CA VAL A 43 -19.53 -1.64 -5.94
C VAL A 43 -18.14 -2.13 -5.52
N VAL A 44 -17.12 -1.33 -5.83
CA VAL A 44 -15.74 -1.58 -5.41
C VAL A 44 -15.42 -0.79 -4.14
N VAL A 45 -14.89 -1.48 -3.14
CA VAL A 45 -14.49 -0.89 -1.86
C VAL A 45 -12.98 -1.00 -1.70
N PRO A 46 -12.22 0.07 -1.89
CA PRO A 46 -10.76 0.07 -1.73
C PRO A 46 -10.38 0.08 -0.23
N ILE A 47 -10.56 -1.05 0.43
CA ILE A 47 -10.54 -1.16 1.90
C ILE A 47 -9.19 -0.82 2.54
N SER A 48 -8.08 -0.97 1.81
CA SER A 48 -6.74 -0.67 2.32
C SER A 48 -6.32 0.79 2.11
N PHE A 49 -7.10 1.58 1.39
CA PHE A 49 -6.80 2.98 1.12
C PHE A 49 -7.61 3.92 2.02
N VAL A 50 -6.95 4.63 2.90
CA VAL A 50 -7.58 5.57 3.83
C VAL A 50 -7.74 6.98 3.24
N SER A 51 -7.02 7.31 2.18
CA SER A 51 -7.09 8.60 1.47
C SER A 51 -7.20 8.40 -0.03
N GLU A 52 -7.76 9.40 -0.72
CA GLU A 52 -7.78 9.40 -2.19
C GLU A 52 -6.38 9.68 -2.74
N HIS A 53 -5.98 8.94 -3.75
CA HIS A 53 -4.72 9.10 -4.47
C HIS A 53 -4.81 8.48 -5.87
N ILE A 54 -3.71 8.37 -6.59
CA ILE A 54 -3.70 7.97 -7.99
C ILE A 54 -4.32 6.60 -8.22
N GLU A 55 -4.06 5.64 -7.34
CA GLU A 55 -4.60 4.27 -7.45
C GLU A 55 -6.13 4.23 -7.27
N THR A 56 -6.71 5.14 -6.51
CA THR A 56 -8.17 5.21 -6.35
C THR A 56 -8.83 6.07 -7.43
N LEU A 57 -8.20 7.19 -7.82
CA LEU A 57 -8.79 8.19 -8.72
C LEU A 57 -8.56 7.88 -10.20
N GLU A 58 -7.45 7.27 -10.54
CA GLU A 58 -7.10 6.92 -11.91
C GLU A 58 -7.32 5.42 -12.15
N GLU A 59 -6.60 4.57 -11.44
CA GLU A 59 -6.63 3.12 -11.70
C GLU A 59 -8.02 2.53 -11.45
N ILE A 60 -8.68 2.81 -10.30
CA ILE A 60 -10.02 2.26 -10.03
C ILE A 60 -11.11 3.05 -10.75
N ASP A 61 -11.10 4.38 -10.69
CA ASP A 61 -12.22 5.17 -11.22
C ASP A 61 -12.21 5.34 -12.73
N ILE A 62 -11.06 5.18 -13.39
CA ILE A 62 -10.92 5.30 -14.84
C ILE A 62 -10.64 3.94 -15.45
N GLU A 63 -9.45 3.37 -15.24
CA GLU A 63 -9.00 2.16 -15.93
C GLU A 63 -9.87 0.95 -15.61
N TYR A 64 -10.10 0.66 -14.33
CA TYR A 64 -10.92 -0.49 -13.94
C TYR A 64 -12.40 -0.30 -14.21
N ARG A 65 -12.89 0.94 -14.24
CA ARG A 65 -14.24 1.22 -14.71
C ARG A 65 -14.40 0.91 -16.19
N GLU A 66 -13.42 1.29 -17.02
CA GLU A 66 -13.42 0.98 -18.44
C GLU A 66 -13.38 -0.53 -18.65
N LEU A 67 -12.44 -1.23 -18.00
CA LEU A 67 -12.33 -2.68 -18.06
C LEU A 67 -13.61 -3.39 -17.64
N ALA A 68 -14.21 -3.01 -16.51
CA ALA A 68 -15.47 -3.57 -16.04
C ALA A 68 -16.62 -3.35 -17.02
N THR A 69 -16.68 -2.17 -17.64
CA THR A 69 -17.70 -1.83 -18.63
C THR A 69 -17.53 -2.66 -19.90
N GLU A 70 -16.30 -2.82 -20.38
CA GLU A 70 -15.96 -3.68 -21.53
C GLU A 70 -16.29 -5.15 -21.26
N ALA A 71 -16.07 -5.62 -20.02
CA ALA A 71 -16.44 -6.96 -19.58
C ALA A 71 -17.96 -7.17 -19.46
N GLY A 72 -18.78 -6.10 -19.46
CA GLY A 72 -20.23 -6.16 -19.43
C GLY A 72 -20.91 -5.71 -18.13
N VAL A 73 -20.17 -5.14 -17.19
CA VAL A 73 -20.75 -4.50 -15.99
C VAL A 73 -21.43 -3.20 -16.38
N VAL A 74 -22.71 -3.05 -16.04
CA VAL A 74 -23.52 -1.88 -16.44
C VAL A 74 -23.30 -0.71 -15.50
N ASN A 75 -23.35 -0.97 -14.21
CA ASN A 75 -23.23 0.05 -13.17
C ASN A 75 -22.00 -0.22 -12.30
N PHE A 76 -20.94 0.50 -12.56
CA PHE A 76 -19.73 0.46 -11.75
C PHE A 76 -19.70 1.64 -10.78
N ARG A 77 -19.50 1.37 -9.50
CA ARG A 77 -19.35 2.39 -8.45
C ARG A 77 -18.15 2.06 -7.57
N ARG A 78 -17.39 3.07 -7.17
CA ARG A 78 -16.36 2.96 -6.14
C ARG A 78 -16.80 3.72 -4.88
N VAL A 79 -16.54 3.12 -3.73
CA VAL A 79 -16.68 3.82 -2.45
C VAL A 79 -15.48 4.74 -2.27
N ARG A 80 -15.71 5.98 -1.90
CA ARG A 80 -14.65 6.94 -1.62
C ARG A 80 -13.82 6.48 -0.43
N ALA A 81 -12.53 6.85 -0.42
CA ALA A 81 -11.68 6.70 0.73
C ALA A 81 -12.21 7.52 1.92
N LEU A 82 -11.83 7.13 3.12
CA LEU A 82 -12.36 7.75 4.35
C LEU A 82 -11.86 9.18 4.54
N ASP A 83 -10.65 9.48 4.08
CA ASP A 83 -10.01 10.79 4.23
C ASP A 83 -10.19 11.36 5.66
N THR A 84 -10.85 12.50 5.76
CA THR A 84 -11.17 13.17 7.03
C THR A 84 -12.62 12.91 7.49
N TYR A 85 -13.21 11.79 7.13
CA TYR A 85 -14.56 11.44 7.56
C TYR A 85 -14.65 11.45 9.10
N PRO A 86 -15.54 12.25 9.71
CA PRO A 86 -15.51 12.49 11.14
C PRO A 86 -15.53 11.23 12.01
N PRO A 87 -16.39 10.21 11.76
CA PRO A 87 -16.37 9.00 12.58
C PRO A 87 -15.05 8.20 12.49
N PHE A 88 -14.34 8.28 11.35
CA PHE A 88 -13.04 7.66 11.20
C PHE A 88 -11.97 8.38 12.02
N ILE A 89 -11.95 9.71 11.99
CA ILE A 89 -11.02 10.53 12.77
C ILE A 89 -11.28 10.38 14.27
N GLU A 90 -12.56 10.36 14.69
CA GLU A 90 -12.95 10.10 16.07
C GLU A 90 -12.46 8.71 16.54
N GLY A 91 -12.67 7.66 15.73
CA GLY A 91 -12.17 6.33 16.06
C GLY A 91 -10.64 6.25 16.16
N LEU A 92 -9.90 6.98 15.32
CA LEU A 92 -8.45 7.09 15.43
C LEU A 92 -8.03 7.83 16.71
N ALA A 93 -8.72 8.92 17.06
CA ALA A 93 -8.45 9.67 18.29
C ALA A 93 -8.72 8.80 19.55
N ASP A 94 -9.79 8.04 19.54
CA ASP A 94 -10.12 7.09 20.62
C ASP A 94 -9.05 6.01 20.78
N LEU A 95 -8.55 5.45 19.69
CA LEU A 95 -7.44 4.50 19.70
C LEU A 95 -6.18 5.09 20.32
N VAL A 96 -5.82 6.33 19.94
CA VAL A 96 -4.66 7.04 20.50
C VAL A 96 -4.85 7.28 21.99
N THR A 97 -6.01 7.82 22.38
CA THR A 97 -6.33 8.11 23.80
C THR A 97 -6.27 6.83 24.64
N THR A 98 -6.91 5.77 24.17
CA THR A 98 -6.89 4.47 24.85
C THR A 98 -5.47 3.91 24.98
N SER A 99 -4.65 4.09 23.96
CA SER A 99 -3.25 3.63 23.98
C SER A 99 -2.38 4.45 24.94
N LEU A 100 -2.66 5.74 25.10
CA LEU A 100 -1.93 6.61 26.03
C LEU A 100 -2.35 6.38 27.50
N GLU A 101 -3.60 6.01 27.73
CA GLU A 101 -4.14 5.70 29.07
C GLU A 101 -3.90 4.25 29.49
N GLY A 102 -3.58 3.39 28.54
CA GLY A 102 -3.31 1.97 28.76
C GLY A 102 -1.96 1.72 29.44
N PRO A 103 -1.75 0.52 29.97
CA PRO A 103 -0.45 0.14 30.51
C PRO A 103 0.61 0.20 29.41
N GLU A 104 1.80 0.68 29.74
CA GLU A 104 2.94 0.60 28.81
C GLU A 104 3.18 -0.85 28.41
N VAL A 105 2.97 -1.15 27.13
CA VAL A 105 3.29 -2.45 26.57
C VAL A 105 4.76 -2.42 26.22
N SER A 106 5.59 -3.14 26.99
CA SER A 106 6.99 -3.30 26.64
C SER A 106 7.13 -4.00 25.28
N LEU A 107 8.17 -3.68 24.50
CA LEU A 107 8.44 -4.36 23.24
C LEU A 107 8.57 -5.88 23.41
N ASP A 108 8.99 -6.33 24.57
CA ASP A 108 9.09 -7.75 24.92
C ASP A 108 7.71 -8.39 25.10
N ALA A 109 6.74 -7.67 25.68
CA ALA A 109 5.36 -8.13 25.80
C ALA A 109 4.60 -8.09 24.45
N ALA A 110 4.97 -7.19 23.55
CA ALA A 110 4.43 -7.16 22.20
C ALA A 110 4.82 -8.41 21.38
N ALA A 111 5.91 -9.08 21.74
CA ALA A 111 6.32 -10.34 21.13
C ALA A 111 5.38 -11.52 21.46
N GLU A 112 4.59 -11.41 22.54
CA GLU A 112 3.62 -12.43 22.97
C GLU A 112 2.23 -12.22 22.39
N LEU A 113 1.96 -11.12 21.69
CA LEU A 113 0.69 -10.91 21.03
C LEU A 113 0.49 -11.96 19.93
N PRO A 114 -0.70 -12.62 19.87
CA PRO A 114 -0.96 -13.69 18.92
C PRO A 114 -0.98 -13.22 17.45
N THR A 115 -1.02 -11.93 17.23
CA THR A 115 -0.80 -11.35 15.91
C THR A 115 0.70 -11.24 15.69
N LYS A 116 1.23 -12.12 14.87
CA LYS A 116 2.62 -12.04 14.37
C LYS A 116 2.80 -10.80 13.49
N VAL A 117 2.61 -9.62 14.04
CA VAL A 117 3.25 -8.44 13.47
C VAL A 117 4.72 -8.65 13.73
N LYS A 118 5.43 -9.20 12.78
CA LYS A 118 6.87 -9.09 12.73
C LYS A 118 7.17 -7.60 12.57
N LEU A 119 7.25 -6.87 13.68
CA LEU A 119 8.06 -5.66 13.74
C LEU A 119 9.42 -6.13 13.25
N TYR A 120 9.84 -5.63 12.10
CA TYR A 120 11.04 -6.03 11.36
C TYR A 120 12.10 -6.59 12.31
N PRO A 121 12.40 -7.91 12.28
CA PRO A 121 13.49 -8.43 13.07
C PRO A 121 14.71 -7.61 12.65
N GLN A 122 15.57 -7.29 13.61
CA GLN A 122 16.92 -6.83 13.28
C GLN A 122 17.64 -8.01 12.66
N GLU A 123 17.33 -8.27 11.39
CA GLU A 123 17.93 -9.36 10.64
C GLU A 123 19.43 -9.12 10.56
N LYS A 124 20.19 -10.13 10.93
CA LYS A 124 21.63 -10.13 10.67
C LYS A 124 21.83 -9.81 9.21
N TRP A 125 22.78 -8.90 8.96
CA TRP A 125 23.14 -8.53 7.60
C TRP A 125 23.45 -9.78 6.77
N GLU A 126 22.66 -10.03 5.75
CA GLU A 126 22.81 -11.16 4.83
C GLU A 126 22.96 -10.61 3.41
N TRP A 127 23.87 -11.25 2.66
CA TRP A 127 24.02 -10.95 1.24
C TRP A 127 22.81 -11.49 0.46
N GLY A 128 22.27 -10.67 -0.44
CA GLY A 128 21.20 -11.05 -1.35
C GLY A 128 20.08 -10.03 -1.43
N TRP A 129 19.01 -10.38 -2.12
CA TRP A 129 17.81 -9.57 -2.25
C TRP A 129 16.89 -9.83 -1.03
N ASN A 130 17.11 -9.11 0.04
CA ASN A 130 16.34 -9.19 1.28
C ASN A 130 16.11 -7.80 1.88
N ASN A 131 15.24 -7.68 2.89
CA ASN A 131 14.92 -6.41 3.53
C ASN A 131 16.16 -5.69 4.08
N SER A 132 17.15 -6.44 4.56
CA SER A 132 18.40 -5.85 5.04
C SER A 132 19.18 -5.19 3.91
N SER A 133 19.24 -5.81 2.73
CA SER A 133 19.90 -5.23 1.56
C SER A 133 19.18 -3.99 1.03
N GLU A 134 17.85 -3.96 1.06
CA GLU A 134 17.06 -2.78 0.66
C GLU A 134 17.33 -1.59 1.57
N VAL A 135 17.31 -1.81 2.89
CA VAL A 135 17.59 -0.74 3.87
C VAL A 135 19.00 -0.19 3.69
N TRP A 136 19.99 -1.06 3.50
CA TRP A 136 21.37 -0.63 3.29
C TRP A 136 21.57 0.06 1.95
N ASN A 137 20.97 -0.44 0.89
CA ASN A 137 21.01 0.21 -0.43
C ASN A 137 20.36 1.59 -0.38
N GLY A 138 19.22 1.74 0.31
CA GLY A 138 18.58 3.03 0.52
C GLY A 138 19.47 4.02 1.29
N ARG A 139 20.13 3.57 2.36
CA ARG A 139 21.06 4.40 3.14
C ARG A 139 22.28 4.81 2.32
N LEU A 140 22.88 3.89 1.59
CA LEU A 140 24.03 4.16 0.73
C LEU A 140 23.64 5.08 -0.43
N ALA A 141 22.46 4.93 -1.01
CA ALA A 141 21.95 5.82 -2.04
C ALA A 141 21.76 7.25 -1.50
N MET A 142 21.22 7.42 -0.29
CA MET A 142 21.08 8.73 0.33
C MET A 142 22.44 9.37 0.62
N LEU A 143 23.42 8.61 1.11
CA LEU A 143 24.78 9.10 1.33
C LEU A 143 25.45 9.50 0.01
N GLY A 144 25.32 8.65 -1.02
CA GLY A 144 25.86 8.94 -2.35
C GLY A 144 25.22 10.17 -2.98
N PHE A 145 23.90 10.34 -2.85
CA PHE A 145 23.19 11.52 -3.33
C PHE A 145 23.61 12.79 -2.57
N SER A 146 23.77 12.71 -1.24
CA SER A 146 24.25 13.84 -0.45
C SER A 146 25.67 14.24 -0.81
N ALA A 147 26.57 13.28 -1.02
CA ALA A 147 27.92 13.52 -1.48
C ALA A 147 27.95 14.16 -2.88
N PHE A 148 27.11 13.66 -3.81
CA PHE A 148 26.93 14.24 -5.11
C PHE A 148 26.47 15.71 -5.06
N LEU A 149 25.48 16.04 -4.23
CA LEU A 149 25.02 17.42 -4.04
C LEU A 149 26.12 18.33 -3.47
N LEU A 150 26.86 17.84 -2.47
CA LEU A 150 27.99 18.59 -1.93
C LEU A 150 29.08 18.84 -2.97
N GLU A 151 29.39 17.85 -3.79
CA GLU A 151 30.32 17.98 -4.88
C GLU A 151 29.85 18.97 -5.94
N LEU A 152 28.56 18.92 -6.30
CA LEU A 152 27.96 19.86 -7.25
C LEU A 152 28.04 21.33 -6.76
N ILE A 153 27.84 21.55 -5.45
CA ILE A 153 27.88 22.89 -4.83
C ILE A 153 29.32 23.38 -4.65
N SER A 154 30.22 22.51 -4.22
CA SER A 154 31.62 22.87 -3.90
C SER A 154 32.54 22.88 -5.14
N GLY A 155 32.16 22.22 -6.21
CA GLY A 155 33.01 22.01 -7.39
C GLY A 155 34.24 21.14 -7.13
N HIS A 156 34.26 20.40 -6.03
CA HIS A 156 35.39 19.55 -5.65
C HIS A 156 34.89 18.21 -5.13
N GLY A 157 35.37 17.12 -5.68
CA GLY A 157 35.05 15.78 -5.25
C GLY A 157 35.50 14.70 -6.24
N PRO A 158 35.21 13.42 -5.95
CA PRO A 158 35.67 12.31 -6.76
C PRO A 158 35.09 12.32 -8.20
N LEU A 159 33.86 12.77 -8.40
CA LEU A 159 33.26 12.84 -9.73
C LEU A 159 33.88 13.97 -10.56
N HIS A 160 34.19 15.09 -9.93
CA HIS A 160 34.91 16.20 -10.54
C HIS A 160 36.35 15.79 -10.91
N ALA A 161 37.02 15.04 -10.01
CA ALA A 161 38.34 14.49 -10.29
C ALA A 161 38.37 13.46 -11.43
N LEU A 162 37.24 12.77 -11.66
CA LEU A 162 37.05 11.81 -12.76
C LEU A 162 36.53 12.45 -14.04
N GLY A 163 36.25 13.75 -14.04
CA GLY A 163 35.69 14.46 -15.19
C GLY A 163 34.25 14.06 -15.53
N LEU A 164 33.48 13.61 -14.53
CA LEU A 164 32.08 13.23 -14.67
C LEU A 164 31.11 14.36 -14.28
N LEU A 165 31.63 15.43 -13.65
CA LEU A 165 30.95 16.68 -13.34
C LEU A 165 31.86 17.87 -13.66
#